data_630cc04dd45fc3f65cd3122b5b25e396
#
_entry.id   630cc04dd45fc3f65cd3122b5b25e396
#
_cell.length_a   1.000
_cell.length_b   1.000
_cell.length_c   1.000
_cell.angle_alpha   90.00
_cell.angle_beta   90.00
_cell.angle_gamma   90.00
#
_symmetry.space_group_name_H-M   'P 1'
#
loop_
_entity.id
_entity.type
_entity.pdbx_description
1 polymer ?
#
loop_
_entity_poly.entity_id
_entity_poly.type
_entity_poly.pdbx_seq_one_letter_code
_entity_poly.pdbx_strand_id
1 'polypeptide(L)'
;FFIKTANPQNLSVYAGGQVKFDIKTISGDSNYTMKIDCVYPCTSGDRSLGVKGQDGWEEVSIEVDALVNAGLSLVSIDTGIVIWASQYTDTVFQIDNIRWEDTDGGEEPEDPVGGDDGWVVPDYSGYASPTTYDGYELVWSDDFNDSEINTDNWGFDIGGSGWGNNESQFYTNRNAYTKDGMLIIRAEEEDYAGNSYTSTRLKTQGKQNFVYGRIDIRARLPEGQGIWPALWMLGKNFSEVSWPKSGEIDIMEMIGGNNRERTVHGTAHWNNGGINADYSPAYYGGSKTKTDGNTLADQFHVFSIVWTSDSIIWYLDNVQYHIMALN
;
A
#
# COMPACT_ATOMS: atom_id res chain seq x y z
N PHE A 1 11.47 -16.76 21.71
CA PHE A 1 10.72 -16.38 20.48
C PHE A 1 11.13 -14.98 20.03
N PHE A 2 11.28 -14.77 18.75
CA PHE A 2 11.45 -13.42 18.20
C PHE A 2 10.95 -13.35 16.75
N ILE A 3 10.51 -12.17 16.34
CA ILE A 3 10.20 -11.83 14.96
C ILE A 3 11.14 -10.70 14.54
N LYS A 4 11.94 -10.96 13.51
CA LYS A 4 12.85 -9.99 12.91
C LYS A 4 12.45 -9.72 11.46
N THR A 5 12.44 -8.44 11.08
CA THR A 5 12.18 -8.04 9.69
C THR A 5 13.46 -8.10 8.84
N ALA A 6 13.31 -8.36 7.54
CA ALA A 6 14.44 -8.33 6.61
C ALA A 6 15.02 -6.91 6.44
N ASN A 7 14.14 -5.90 6.54
CA ASN A 7 14.49 -4.48 6.50
C ASN A 7 13.76 -3.76 7.63
N PRO A 8 14.34 -2.70 8.22
CA PRO A 8 13.66 -1.90 9.24
C PRO A 8 12.30 -1.39 8.75
N GLN A 9 11.31 -1.43 9.63
CA GLN A 9 9.94 -1.01 9.38
C GLN A 9 9.64 0.31 10.08
N ASN A 10 8.89 1.17 9.42
CA ASN A 10 8.34 2.37 10.04
C ASN A 10 6.95 2.03 10.61
N LEU A 11 6.84 1.98 11.92
CA LEU A 11 5.61 1.69 12.67
C LEU A 11 5.09 2.93 13.42
N SER A 12 5.48 4.15 12.99
CA SER A 12 5.04 5.39 13.63
C SER A 12 3.53 5.64 13.55
N VAL A 13 2.85 4.97 12.64
CA VAL A 13 1.38 4.96 12.54
C VAL A 13 0.71 4.44 13.81
N TYR A 14 1.40 3.61 14.58
CA TYR A 14 0.90 3.07 15.85
C TYR A 14 1.32 3.87 17.09
N ALA A 15 1.84 5.09 16.90
CA ALA A 15 2.17 5.98 18.04
C ALA A 15 0.91 6.24 18.86
N GLY A 16 1.03 6.09 20.21
CA GLY A 16 -0.10 6.19 21.12
C GLY A 16 -0.97 4.93 21.21
N GLY A 17 -0.82 3.97 20.31
CA GLY A 17 -1.56 2.71 20.29
C GLY A 17 -0.99 1.62 21.17
N GLN A 18 -1.25 0.37 20.84
CA GLN A 18 -0.88 -0.80 21.63
C GLN A 18 -0.20 -1.88 20.77
N VAL A 19 0.72 -2.64 21.37
CA VAL A 19 1.18 -3.93 20.85
C VAL A 19 0.45 -5.00 21.60
N LYS A 20 -0.23 -5.89 20.90
CA LYS A 20 -0.99 -7.01 21.50
C LYS A 20 -0.55 -8.35 20.95
N PHE A 21 -0.68 -9.35 21.76
CA PHE A 21 -0.49 -10.76 21.37
C PHE A 21 -1.13 -11.69 22.41
N ASP A 22 -1.47 -12.89 21.99
CA ASP A 22 -1.91 -13.95 22.86
C ASP A 22 -0.74 -14.85 23.24
N ILE A 23 -0.66 -15.23 24.52
CA ILE A 23 0.35 -16.16 25.03
C ILE A 23 -0.29 -17.30 25.81
N LYS A 24 0.28 -18.51 25.66
CA LYS A 24 -0.11 -19.68 26.40
C LYS A 24 1.11 -20.47 26.86
N THR A 25 1.24 -20.71 28.16
CA THR A 25 2.27 -21.56 28.72
C THR A 25 1.84 -23.01 28.64
N ILE A 26 2.68 -23.85 28.05
CA ILE A 26 2.44 -25.31 27.93
C ILE A 26 3.15 -26.03 29.09
N SER A 27 4.38 -25.63 29.41
CA SER A 27 5.15 -26.19 30.54
C SER A 27 6.30 -25.28 30.94
N GLY A 28 6.78 -25.37 32.15
CA GLY A 28 7.93 -24.64 32.67
C GLY A 28 7.53 -23.32 33.34
N ASP A 29 8.43 -22.31 33.25
CA ASP A 29 8.21 -21.00 33.87
C ASP A 29 7.21 -20.18 33.02
N SER A 30 6.23 -19.61 33.70
CA SER A 30 5.20 -18.77 33.08
C SER A 30 5.46 -17.26 33.26
N ASN A 31 6.60 -16.88 33.85
CA ASN A 31 6.99 -15.49 34.00
C ASN A 31 7.83 -15.06 32.80
N TYR A 32 7.37 -14.05 32.07
CA TYR A 32 7.97 -13.63 30.81
C TYR A 32 8.53 -12.22 30.83
N THR A 33 9.53 -12.03 30.01
CA THR A 33 10.10 -10.73 29.66
C THR A 33 10.02 -10.53 28.16
N MET A 34 9.81 -9.31 27.72
CA MET A 34 9.81 -8.94 26.32
C MET A 34 10.63 -7.68 26.03
N LYS A 35 10.95 -7.48 24.78
CA LYS A 35 11.40 -6.20 24.21
C LYS A 35 11.04 -6.08 22.74
N ILE A 36 11.17 -4.87 22.23
CA ILE A 36 11.15 -4.54 20.80
C ILE A 36 12.43 -3.78 20.49
N ASP A 37 13.12 -4.15 19.43
CA ASP A 37 14.35 -3.47 19.02
C ASP A 37 14.12 -2.72 17.70
N CYS A 38 14.79 -1.59 17.58
CA CYS A 38 14.96 -0.81 16.37
C CYS A 38 16.43 -0.87 15.94
N VAL A 39 16.80 -0.29 14.81
CA VAL A 39 18.18 -0.35 14.30
C VAL A 39 19.15 0.09 15.39
N TYR A 40 20.08 -0.83 15.74
CA TYR A 40 21.06 -0.65 16.83
C TYR A 40 21.70 0.75 16.83
N PRO A 41 21.81 1.41 17.99
CA PRO A 41 21.66 0.90 19.35
C PRO A 41 20.26 1.08 20.00
N CYS A 42 19.24 1.24 19.20
CA CYS A 42 17.88 1.55 19.63
C CYS A 42 17.13 0.30 20.14
N THR A 43 16.43 0.41 21.27
CA THR A 43 15.63 -0.68 21.90
C THR A 43 14.59 -0.09 22.85
N SER A 44 13.47 -0.82 23.07
CA SER A 44 12.53 -0.52 24.15
C SER A 44 13.04 -0.92 25.55
N GLY A 45 14.21 -1.56 25.62
CA GLY A 45 14.67 -2.21 26.85
C GLY A 45 13.83 -3.43 27.24
N ASP A 46 14.35 -4.18 28.20
CA ASP A 46 13.69 -5.38 28.72
C ASP A 46 12.49 -5.00 29.60
N ARG A 47 11.32 -5.57 29.31
CA ARG A 47 10.07 -5.30 30.02
C ARG A 47 9.49 -6.59 30.58
N SER A 48 9.32 -6.67 31.91
CA SER A 48 8.65 -7.80 32.54
C SER A 48 7.16 -7.78 32.22
N LEU A 49 6.65 -8.93 31.78
CA LEU A 49 5.23 -9.18 31.57
C LEU A 49 4.57 -9.83 32.81
N GLY A 50 5.38 -10.30 33.76
CA GLY A 50 4.89 -11.12 34.87
C GLY A 50 4.46 -12.52 34.42
N VAL A 51 3.62 -13.15 35.23
CA VAL A 51 3.08 -14.50 34.97
C VAL A 51 1.97 -14.40 33.93
N LYS A 52 2.07 -15.21 32.87
CA LYS A 52 1.16 -15.18 31.71
C LYS A 52 0.81 -16.58 31.23
N GLY A 53 -0.42 -16.75 30.77
CA GLY A 53 -0.88 -17.92 30.03
C GLY A 53 -0.91 -19.23 30.78
N GLN A 54 -0.98 -19.23 32.12
CA GLN A 54 -0.98 -20.45 32.95
C GLN A 54 -2.23 -21.29 32.77
N ASP A 55 -3.39 -20.63 32.68
CA ASP A 55 -4.70 -21.27 32.62
C ASP A 55 -5.26 -21.38 31.19
N GLY A 56 -4.46 -21.09 30.19
CA GLY A 56 -4.86 -21.07 28.78
C GLY A 56 -4.28 -19.89 28.00
N TRP A 57 -4.95 -19.51 26.95
CA TRP A 57 -4.60 -18.31 26.18
C TRP A 57 -4.92 -17.04 26.99
N GLU A 58 -3.97 -16.13 27.06
CA GLU A 58 -4.08 -14.82 27.73
C GLU A 58 -3.58 -13.72 26.78
N GLU A 59 -4.41 -12.72 26.56
CA GLU A 59 -4.01 -11.54 25.79
C GLU A 59 -3.09 -10.64 26.62
N VAL A 60 -2.00 -10.22 26.02
CA VAL A 60 -1.06 -9.21 26.55
C VAL A 60 -1.19 -7.96 25.71
N SER A 61 -1.39 -6.81 26.36
CA SER A 61 -1.45 -5.49 25.73
C SER A 61 -0.41 -4.56 26.33
N ILE A 62 0.32 -3.85 25.49
CA ILE A 62 1.42 -2.95 25.90
C ILE A 62 1.28 -1.64 25.14
N GLU A 63 1.17 -0.53 25.88
CA GLU A 63 1.11 0.80 25.32
C GLU A 63 2.40 1.10 24.52
N VAL A 64 2.23 1.52 23.26
CA VAL A 64 3.35 1.90 22.39
C VAL A 64 4.12 3.07 22.98
N ASP A 65 3.44 4.04 23.59
CA ASP A 65 4.08 5.17 24.27
C ASP A 65 4.99 4.73 25.41
N ALA A 66 4.65 3.66 26.11
CA ALA A 66 5.52 3.11 27.16
C ALA A 66 6.82 2.52 26.59
N LEU A 67 6.80 2.00 25.36
CA LEU A 67 7.97 1.51 24.63
C LEU A 67 8.80 2.67 24.08
N VAL A 68 8.16 3.68 23.52
CA VAL A 68 8.82 4.91 23.02
C VAL A 68 9.51 5.67 24.15
N ASN A 69 8.83 5.85 25.29
CA ASN A 69 9.40 6.49 26.48
C ASN A 69 10.59 5.70 27.06
N ALA A 70 10.67 4.40 26.80
CA ALA A 70 11.80 3.56 27.18
C ALA A 70 12.95 3.57 26.16
N GLY A 71 12.79 4.27 25.01
CA GLY A 71 13.86 4.49 24.04
C GLY A 71 13.60 3.89 22.64
N LEU A 72 12.42 3.30 22.39
CA LEU A 72 12.08 2.74 21.09
C LEU A 72 11.84 3.85 20.05
N SER A 73 12.45 3.71 18.88
CA SER A 73 12.17 4.54 17.71
C SER A 73 11.27 3.78 16.73
N LEU A 74 10.04 4.26 16.55
CA LEU A 74 9.04 3.62 15.70
C LEU A 74 9.38 3.69 14.20
N VAL A 75 10.24 4.60 13.78
CA VAL A 75 10.57 4.79 12.34
C VAL A 75 11.56 3.76 11.80
N SER A 76 12.12 2.90 12.66
CA SER A 76 13.20 1.99 12.27
C SER A 76 13.19 0.66 13.02
N ILE A 77 12.01 0.09 13.26
CA ILE A 77 11.85 -1.22 13.92
C ILE A 77 12.46 -2.31 13.05
N ASP A 78 13.45 -3.03 13.57
CA ASP A 78 14.08 -4.17 12.89
C ASP A 78 13.74 -5.52 13.55
N THR A 79 13.40 -5.51 14.84
CA THR A 79 12.93 -6.68 15.58
C THR A 79 11.61 -6.36 16.26
N GLY A 80 10.52 -6.78 15.62
CA GLY A 80 9.16 -6.39 15.98
C GLY A 80 8.70 -6.91 17.34
N ILE A 81 9.25 -8.01 17.85
CA ILE A 81 9.02 -8.52 19.19
C ILE A 81 10.04 -9.60 19.55
N VAL A 82 10.51 -9.60 20.78
CA VAL A 82 11.28 -10.68 21.42
C VAL A 82 10.61 -11.03 22.74
N ILE A 83 10.35 -12.32 22.98
CA ILE A 83 9.74 -12.82 24.23
C ILE A 83 10.54 -14.01 24.72
N TRP A 84 10.84 -14.04 26.02
CA TRP A 84 11.52 -15.16 26.67
C TRP A 84 11.02 -15.37 28.10
N ALA A 85 11.16 -16.59 28.62
CA ALA A 85 10.89 -16.88 30.02
C ALA A 85 11.94 -16.17 30.90
N SER A 86 11.51 -15.58 32.00
CA SER A 86 12.37 -14.79 32.88
C SER A 86 13.40 -15.65 33.65
N GLN A 87 13.11 -16.95 33.82
CA GLN A 87 14.06 -17.91 34.33
C GLN A 87 14.47 -18.88 33.20
N TYR A 88 15.76 -19.19 33.13
CA TYR A 88 16.31 -20.13 32.15
C TYR A 88 15.93 -21.56 32.50
N THR A 89 14.69 -21.93 32.29
CA THR A 89 14.13 -23.29 32.48
C THR A 89 13.64 -23.81 31.13
N ASP A 90 13.41 -25.12 31.04
CA ASP A 90 12.81 -25.76 29.86
C ASP A 90 11.33 -25.32 29.70
N THR A 91 11.12 -24.06 29.32
CA THR A 91 9.81 -23.46 29.13
C THR A 91 9.34 -23.65 27.71
N VAL A 92 8.13 -24.21 27.56
CA VAL A 92 7.43 -24.32 26.29
C VAL A 92 6.19 -23.42 26.34
N PHE A 93 6.07 -22.53 25.39
CA PHE A 93 4.93 -21.62 25.26
C PHE A 93 4.54 -21.40 23.78
N GLN A 94 3.35 -20.94 23.57
CA GLN A 94 2.80 -20.57 22.27
C GLN A 94 2.47 -19.08 22.27
N ILE A 95 2.66 -18.46 21.12
CA ILE A 95 2.30 -17.05 20.84
C ILE A 95 1.40 -17.04 19.63
N ASP A 96 0.37 -16.22 19.64
CA ASP A 96 -0.57 -16.02 18.54
C ASP A 96 -1.03 -14.56 18.49
N ASN A 97 -1.74 -14.20 17.43
CA ASN A 97 -2.39 -12.90 17.26
C ASN A 97 -1.50 -11.67 17.53
N ILE A 98 -0.21 -11.74 17.13
CA ILE A 98 0.71 -10.60 17.31
C ILE A 98 0.30 -9.49 16.39
N ARG A 99 -0.03 -8.32 16.95
CA ARG A 99 -0.49 -7.16 16.20
C ARG A 99 -0.11 -5.85 16.87
N TRP A 100 -0.02 -4.82 16.07
CA TRP A 100 0.07 -3.44 16.52
C TRP A 100 -1.29 -2.79 16.26
N GLU A 101 -1.84 -2.10 17.25
CA GLU A 101 -3.10 -1.38 17.18
C GLU A 101 -2.85 0.11 17.44
N ASP A 102 -3.61 0.99 16.80
CA ASP A 102 -3.54 2.43 17.03
C ASP A 102 -4.37 2.88 18.27
N THR A 103 -4.42 4.19 18.55
CA THR A 103 -5.07 4.77 19.74
C THR A 103 -6.59 4.64 19.76
N ASP A 104 -7.20 4.37 18.66
CA ASP A 104 -8.67 4.36 18.54
C ASP A 104 -9.30 3.06 19.04
N GLY A 105 -8.46 2.23 19.77
CA GLY A 105 -8.93 1.05 20.51
C GLY A 105 -9.56 0.02 19.61
N GLY A 106 -8.75 -0.39 18.60
CA GLY A 106 -8.93 -1.63 17.83
C GLY A 106 -10.27 -2.31 17.89
N GLU A 107 -11.34 -1.70 17.52
CA GLU A 107 -12.19 -2.34 16.55
C GLU A 107 -11.34 -2.36 15.28
N GLU A 108 -11.05 -3.55 14.72
CA GLU A 108 -10.77 -3.65 13.28
C GLU A 108 -11.63 -2.59 12.64
N PRO A 109 -11.10 -1.66 11.82
CA PRO A 109 -11.91 -0.57 11.32
C PRO A 109 -13.23 -1.21 10.98
N GLU A 110 -14.26 -0.95 11.83
CA GLU A 110 -15.59 -1.46 11.54
C GLU A 110 -15.73 -1.13 10.09
N ASP A 111 -15.90 -2.19 9.29
CA ASP A 111 -16.20 -2.03 7.88
C ASP A 111 -16.89 -0.67 7.77
N PRO A 112 -16.33 0.38 7.14
CA PRO A 112 -16.94 1.71 7.12
C PRO A 112 -18.38 1.66 6.59
N VAL A 113 -18.88 0.49 6.45
CA VAL A 113 -20.14 -0.03 5.93
C VAL A 113 -21.25 -0.18 6.96
N GLY A 114 -21.04 0.07 8.25
CA GLY A 114 -22.08 0.02 9.29
C GLY A 114 -22.76 1.36 9.59
N GLY A 115 -22.20 2.48 9.18
CA GLY A 115 -22.83 3.79 9.18
C GLY A 115 -23.46 4.07 7.83
N ASP A 116 -24.54 4.82 7.80
CA ASP A 116 -25.09 5.46 6.58
C ASP A 116 -24.06 6.53 6.13
N ASP A 117 -22.91 6.07 5.57
CA ASP A 117 -21.84 6.90 5.03
C ASP A 117 -22.21 7.49 3.66
N GLY A 118 -23.47 7.29 3.25
CA GLY A 118 -23.95 7.69 1.94
C GLY A 118 -23.37 6.86 0.81
N TRP A 119 -22.72 5.71 1.11
CA TRP A 119 -22.23 4.82 0.07
C TRP A 119 -23.41 4.33 -0.80
N VAL A 120 -23.40 4.75 -2.02
CA VAL A 120 -24.27 4.20 -3.06
C VAL A 120 -23.43 3.25 -3.89
N VAL A 121 -23.86 1.98 -3.99
CA VAL A 121 -23.21 1.02 -4.89
C VAL A 121 -23.09 1.68 -6.26
N PRO A 122 -21.87 1.87 -6.78
CA PRO A 122 -21.69 2.53 -8.07
C PRO A 122 -22.41 1.76 -9.15
N ASP A 123 -23.02 2.48 -10.08
CA ASP A 123 -23.42 1.89 -11.33
C ASP A 123 -22.16 1.32 -12.01
N TYR A 124 -22.14 0.00 -12.25
CA TYR A 124 -21.06 -0.70 -12.95
C TYR A 124 -21.01 -0.38 -14.45
N SER A 125 -21.79 0.58 -14.90
CA SER A 125 -21.79 1.04 -16.28
C SER A 125 -20.42 1.53 -16.74
N GLY A 126 -20.23 1.57 -18.04
CA GLY A 126 -19.00 1.98 -18.66
C GLY A 126 -18.32 0.84 -19.44
N TYR A 127 -17.13 1.11 -19.89
CA TYR A 127 -16.38 0.15 -20.68
C TYR A 127 -15.89 -1.02 -19.83
N ALA A 128 -15.96 -2.23 -20.36
CA ALA A 128 -15.41 -3.45 -19.77
C ALA A 128 -14.32 -4.02 -20.66
N SER A 129 -13.25 -4.52 -20.05
CA SER A 129 -12.21 -5.23 -20.79
C SER A 129 -12.80 -6.45 -21.49
N PRO A 130 -12.41 -6.74 -22.73
CA PRO A 130 -12.63 -8.06 -23.31
C PRO A 130 -12.03 -9.15 -22.41
N THR A 131 -12.68 -10.28 -22.32
CA THR A 131 -12.19 -11.43 -21.54
C THR A 131 -10.95 -12.09 -22.16
N THR A 132 -10.74 -11.87 -23.45
CA THR A 132 -9.61 -12.43 -24.22
C THR A 132 -9.12 -11.43 -25.27
N TYR A 133 -7.85 -11.50 -25.60
CA TYR A 133 -7.24 -10.77 -26.72
C TYR A 133 -6.48 -11.74 -27.62
N ASP A 134 -6.63 -11.59 -28.94
CA ASP A 134 -5.94 -12.43 -29.91
C ASP A 134 -4.41 -12.33 -29.72
N GLY A 135 -3.78 -13.48 -29.56
CA GLY A 135 -2.33 -13.56 -29.38
C GLY A 135 -1.83 -13.28 -27.96
N TYR A 136 -2.73 -13.13 -26.98
CA TYR A 136 -2.38 -12.98 -25.57
C TYR A 136 -2.93 -14.12 -24.73
N GLU A 137 -2.23 -14.47 -23.67
CA GLU A 137 -2.67 -15.35 -22.60
C GLU A 137 -2.78 -14.55 -21.30
N LEU A 138 -3.88 -14.75 -20.54
CA LEU A 138 -4.06 -14.14 -19.24
C LEU A 138 -3.07 -14.78 -18.23
N VAL A 139 -2.16 -14.01 -17.71
CA VAL A 139 -1.13 -14.49 -16.76
C VAL A 139 -1.42 -14.10 -15.31
N TRP A 140 -2.21 -13.03 -15.09
CA TRP A 140 -2.60 -12.57 -13.76
C TRP A 140 -3.82 -11.65 -13.85
N SER A 141 -4.71 -11.77 -12.87
CA SER A 141 -5.81 -10.81 -12.64
C SER A 141 -6.12 -10.72 -11.15
N ASP A 142 -6.68 -9.60 -10.74
CA ASP A 142 -7.33 -9.41 -9.46
C ASP A 142 -8.63 -8.65 -9.69
N ASP A 143 -9.74 -9.32 -9.44
CA ASP A 143 -11.09 -8.77 -9.63
C ASP A 143 -11.68 -8.23 -8.32
N PHE A 144 -10.90 -8.27 -7.22
CA PHE A 144 -11.27 -7.77 -5.89
C PHE A 144 -12.60 -8.34 -5.36
N ASN A 145 -12.86 -9.60 -5.66
CA ASN A 145 -14.08 -10.31 -5.23
C ASN A 145 -13.97 -10.88 -3.81
N ASP A 146 -12.77 -10.92 -3.24
CA ASP A 146 -12.55 -11.35 -1.87
C ASP A 146 -13.06 -10.29 -0.87
N SER A 147 -13.38 -10.71 0.35
CA SER A 147 -13.84 -9.81 1.42
C SER A 147 -12.77 -8.82 1.89
N GLU A 148 -11.50 -9.11 1.58
CA GLU A 148 -10.34 -8.31 1.96
C GLU A 148 -9.36 -8.19 0.79
N ILE A 149 -8.49 -7.18 0.84
CA ILE A 149 -7.41 -7.03 -0.13
C ILE A 149 -6.42 -8.17 0.04
N ASN A 150 -6.19 -8.94 -1.02
CA ASN A 150 -5.26 -10.08 -1.00
C ASN A 150 -3.82 -9.59 -0.81
N THR A 151 -3.30 -9.74 0.41
CA THR A 151 -1.94 -9.30 0.78
C THR A 151 -0.82 -10.15 0.18
N ASP A 152 -1.10 -11.29 -0.46
CA ASP A 152 -0.13 -12.01 -1.27
C ASP A 152 0.15 -11.29 -2.59
N ASN A 153 -0.80 -10.53 -3.09
CA ASN A 153 -0.68 -9.73 -4.32
C ASN A 153 -0.34 -8.27 -4.04
N TRP A 154 -0.83 -7.69 -2.94
CA TRP A 154 -0.77 -6.27 -2.67
C TRP A 154 -0.03 -5.95 -1.37
N GLY A 155 0.65 -4.82 -1.36
CA GLY A 155 1.23 -4.18 -0.19
C GLY A 155 0.89 -2.70 -0.20
N PHE A 156 1.19 -2.01 0.89
CA PHE A 156 0.89 -0.59 1.06
C PHE A 156 2.16 0.21 1.25
N ASP A 157 2.19 1.42 0.70
CA ASP A 157 3.12 2.45 1.15
C ASP A 157 2.44 3.26 2.26
N ILE A 158 3.15 3.47 3.36
CA ILE A 158 2.64 4.19 4.53
C ILE A 158 3.53 5.40 4.79
N GLY A 159 2.93 6.58 4.99
CA GLY A 159 3.64 7.79 5.35
C GLY A 159 3.16 9.05 4.64
N GLY A 160 3.57 10.22 5.16
CA GLY A 160 3.17 11.56 4.71
C GLY A 160 4.36 12.46 4.36
N SER A 161 5.48 11.93 3.86
CA SER A 161 6.70 12.69 3.56
C SER A 161 6.67 13.47 2.22
N GLY A 162 5.50 13.58 1.58
CA GLY A 162 5.34 14.26 0.28
C GLY A 162 5.79 13.45 -0.92
N TRP A 163 6.32 12.24 -0.72
CA TRP A 163 6.62 11.20 -1.72
C TRP A 163 7.37 11.66 -2.98
N GLY A 164 8.17 12.73 -2.86
CA GLY A 164 8.92 13.32 -3.95
C GLY A 164 8.16 14.36 -4.78
N ASN A 165 6.84 14.50 -4.59
CA ASN A 165 5.95 15.36 -5.38
C ASN A 165 5.30 16.49 -4.54
N ASN A 166 5.71 16.68 -3.27
CA ASN A 166 5.03 17.56 -2.30
C ASN A 166 3.55 17.20 -2.09
N GLU A 167 3.26 15.90 -2.09
CA GLU A 167 1.92 15.38 -1.87
C GLU A 167 1.44 15.71 -0.45
N SER A 168 0.20 16.15 -0.30
CA SER A 168 -0.33 16.67 0.96
C SER A 168 -0.91 15.59 1.88
N GLN A 169 -1.22 14.41 1.34
CA GLN A 169 -1.85 13.32 2.09
C GLN A 169 -0.83 12.44 2.81
N PHE A 170 -1.28 11.85 3.89
CA PHE A 170 -0.65 10.68 4.50
C PHE A 170 -1.25 9.42 3.89
N TYR A 171 -0.43 8.51 3.37
CA TYR A 171 -0.89 7.21 2.89
C TYR A 171 -1.02 6.21 4.02
N THR A 172 -2.17 5.54 4.11
CA THR A 172 -2.51 4.50 5.08
C THR A 172 -3.00 3.25 4.38
N ASN A 173 -3.10 2.13 5.09
CA ASN A 173 -3.78 0.93 4.60
C ASN A 173 -5.30 0.98 4.82
N ARG A 174 -5.80 1.77 5.78
CA ARG A 174 -7.23 1.86 6.12
C ARG A 174 -8.07 2.60 5.08
N ASN A 175 -7.45 3.36 4.19
CA ASN A 175 -8.14 4.08 3.11
C ASN A 175 -8.39 3.22 1.86
N ALA A 176 -8.09 1.92 1.90
CA ALA A 176 -8.42 0.99 0.82
C ALA A 176 -9.04 -0.30 1.37
N TYR A 177 -10.09 -0.76 0.72
CA TYR A 177 -10.83 -1.97 1.09
C TYR A 177 -11.55 -2.55 -0.14
N THR A 178 -11.99 -3.79 -0.02
CA THR A 178 -12.81 -4.45 -1.05
C THR A 178 -14.28 -4.38 -0.66
N LYS A 179 -15.14 -4.07 -1.60
CA LYS A 179 -16.58 -4.06 -1.43
C LYS A 179 -17.29 -4.25 -2.75
N ASP A 180 -18.32 -5.08 -2.78
CA ASP A 180 -19.17 -5.31 -3.96
C ASP A 180 -18.36 -5.69 -5.22
N GLY A 181 -17.27 -6.47 -5.08
CA GLY A 181 -16.40 -6.87 -6.19
C GLY A 181 -15.54 -5.72 -6.75
N MET A 182 -15.16 -4.78 -5.91
CA MET A 182 -14.31 -3.65 -6.28
C MET A 182 -13.25 -3.39 -5.22
N LEU A 183 -12.10 -2.92 -5.65
CA LEU A 183 -11.18 -2.18 -4.79
C LEU A 183 -11.67 -0.74 -4.69
N ILE A 184 -11.82 -0.25 -3.48
CA ILE A 184 -12.17 1.13 -3.17
C ILE A 184 -10.96 1.79 -2.53
N ILE A 185 -10.55 2.93 -3.07
CA ILE A 185 -9.51 3.79 -2.48
C ILE A 185 -10.17 5.12 -2.15
N ARG A 186 -10.14 5.51 -0.86
CA ARG A 186 -10.71 6.76 -0.38
C ARG A 186 -9.61 7.79 -0.15
N ALA A 187 -9.83 9.00 -0.65
CA ALA A 187 -9.12 10.18 -0.19
C ALA A 187 -10.03 10.93 0.78
N GLU A 188 -9.54 11.24 1.96
CA GLU A 188 -10.31 11.89 3.03
C GLU A 188 -9.61 13.16 3.48
N GLU A 189 -10.40 14.18 3.79
CA GLU A 189 -9.94 15.41 4.45
C GLU A 189 -10.05 15.19 5.96
N GLU A 190 -8.90 14.95 6.58
CA GLU A 190 -8.77 14.70 8.02
C GLU A 190 -7.37 15.05 8.50
N ASP A 191 -7.25 15.48 9.74
CA ASP A 191 -5.96 15.69 10.36
C ASP A 191 -5.38 14.36 10.84
N TYR A 192 -4.33 13.88 10.16
CA TYR A 192 -3.68 12.62 10.48
C TYR A 192 -2.16 12.72 10.39
N ALA A 193 -1.45 12.42 11.48
CA ALA A 193 0.01 12.40 11.56
C ALA A 193 0.69 13.68 11.00
N GLY A 194 0.04 14.86 11.17
CA GLY A 194 0.54 16.15 10.70
C GLY A 194 0.22 16.48 9.23
N ASN A 195 -0.55 15.64 8.55
CA ASN A 195 -1.10 15.88 7.24
C ASN A 195 -2.60 16.18 7.36
N SER A 196 -3.17 16.96 6.43
CA SER A 196 -4.59 17.33 6.43
C SER A 196 -5.45 16.44 5.52
N TYR A 197 -4.86 15.41 4.95
CA TYR A 197 -5.55 14.45 4.08
C TYR A 197 -4.96 13.06 4.30
N THR A 198 -5.77 12.04 4.09
CA THR A 198 -5.32 10.65 3.99
C THR A 198 -5.76 10.03 2.67
N SER A 199 -5.05 9.01 2.23
CA SER A 199 -5.38 8.19 1.07
C SER A 199 -4.62 6.87 1.13
N THR A 200 -4.67 6.08 0.06
CA THR A 200 -3.90 4.84 -0.06
C THR A 200 -3.05 4.82 -1.31
N ARG A 201 -1.86 4.25 -1.17
CA ARG A 201 -0.97 3.86 -2.26
C ARG A 201 -0.69 2.37 -2.16
N LEU A 202 -1.40 1.58 -2.99
CA LEU A 202 -1.19 0.14 -3.11
C LEU A 202 -0.09 -0.17 -4.12
N LYS A 203 0.61 -1.28 -3.91
CA LYS A 203 1.69 -1.74 -4.80
C LYS A 203 1.81 -3.26 -4.82
N THR A 204 2.26 -3.78 -5.95
CA THR A 204 2.61 -5.20 -6.12
C THR A 204 4.12 -5.47 -5.99
N GLN A 205 4.90 -4.50 -5.48
CA GLN A 205 6.35 -4.61 -5.32
C GLN A 205 6.74 -5.86 -4.54
N GLY A 206 7.63 -6.69 -5.13
CA GLY A 206 8.08 -7.94 -4.52
C GLY A 206 7.08 -9.10 -4.59
N LYS A 207 5.90 -8.88 -5.15
CA LYS A 207 4.80 -9.83 -5.26
C LYS A 207 4.50 -10.20 -6.71
N GLN A 208 4.08 -9.23 -7.53
CA GLN A 208 3.82 -9.41 -8.96
C GLN A 208 4.74 -8.50 -9.78
N ASN A 209 5.23 -8.98 -10.91
CA ASN A 209 6.01 -8.18 -11.85
C ASN A 209 5.85 -8.72 -13.26
N PHE A 210 5.87 -7.82 -14.24
CA PHE A 210 5.61 -8.14 -15.63
C PHE A 210 6.69 -7.53 -16.53
N VAL A 211 7.01 -8.22 -17.62
CA VAL A 211 7.89 -7.73 -18.69
C VAL A 211 7.17 -7.96 -20.00
N TYR A 212 6.78 -6.86 -20.65
CA TYR A 212 5.97 -6.85 -21.87
C TYR A 212 4.55 -7.37 -21.66
N GLY A 213 3.74 -7.25 -22.70
CA GLY A 213 2.36 -7.70 -22.71
C GLY A 213 1.37 -6.56 -22.65
N ARG A 214 0.12 -6.89 -22.42
CA ARG A 214 -0.96 -5.95 -22.22
C ARG A 214 -1.36 -5.90 -20.74
N ILE A 215 -1.58 -4.69 -20.23
CA ILE A 215 -2.10 -4.45 -18.89
C ILE A 215 -3.35 -3.62 -19.04
N ASP A 216 -4.47 -4.12 -18.52
CA ASP A 216 -5.75 -3.42 -18.43
C ASP A 216 -6.10 -3.16 -16.98
N ILE A 217 -6.50 -1.95 -16.66
CA ILE A 217 -7.02 -1.57 -15.34
C ILE A 217 -8.36 -0.88 -15.54
N ARG A 218 -9.42 -1.49 -15.03
CA ARG A 218 -10.75 -0.92 -15.07
C ARG A 218 -10.99 -0.10 -13.82
N ALA A 219 -11.22 1.20 -13.99
CA ALA A 219 -11.40 2.12 -12.87
C ALA A 219 -12.43 3.20 -13.17
N ARG A 220 -13.06 3.71 -12.12
CA ARG A 220 -13.80 4.96 -12.09
C ARG A 220 -13.01 5.94 -11.23
N LEU A 221 -12.71 7.10 -11.78
CA LEU A 221 -11.80 8.04 -11.12
C LEU A 221 -12.55 9.00 -10.19
N PRO A 222 -11.90 9.54 -9.15
CA PRO A 222 -12.46 10.59 -8.31
C PRO A 222 -12.51 11.93 -9.06
N GLU A 223 -13.30 12.88 -8.57
CA GLU A 223 -13.37 14.26 -9.05
C GLU A 223 -12.99 15.24 -7.95
N GLY A 224 -12.52 16.40 -8.34
CA GLY A 224 -12.30 17.53 -7.44
C GLY A 224 -10.97 18.24 -7.65
N GLN A 225 -10.87 19.46 -7.12
CA GLN A 225 -9.66 20.25 -7.18
C GLN A 225 -8.56 19.64 -6.30
N GLY A 226 -7.38 19.39 -6.88
CA GLY A 226 -6.23 18.82 -6.17
C GLY A 226 -6.17 17.30 -6.19
N ILE A 227 -7.18 16.61 -6.69
CA ILE A 227 -7.17 15.15 -6.87
C ILE A 227 -6.19 14.78 -7.99
N TRP A 228 -5.35 13.77 -7.73
CA TRP A 228 -4.36 13.25 -8.69
C TRP A 228 -4.28 11.72 -8.59
N PRO A 229 -5.27 10.99 -9.10
CA PRO A 229 -5.22 9.53 -9.16
C PRO A 229 -4.23 9.08 -10.24
N ALA A 230 -3.51 7.99 -9.96
CA ALA A 230 -2.55 7.39 -10.86
C ALA A 230 -2.62 5.85 -10.84
N LEU A 231 -2.49 5.24 -12.03
CA LEU A 231 -2.28 3.82 -12.24
C LEU A 231 -0.95 3.70 -12.99
N TRP A 232 0.07 3.10 -12.34
CA TRP A 232 1.43 3.25 -12.81
C TRP A 232 2.33 2.09 -12.39
N MET A 233 3.52 2.02 -12.97
CA MET A 233 4.49 0.96 -12.77
C MET A 233 5.89 1.53 -12.51
N LEU A 234 6.65 0.87 -11.63
CA LEU A 234 8.10 1.09 -11.47
C LEU A 234 8.88 -0.17 -11.85
N GLY A 235 10.12 0.01 -12.28
CA GLY A 235 11.01 -1.10 -12.53
C GLY A 235 11.26 -1.93 -11.27
N LYS A 236 11.27 -3.27 -11.40
CA LYS A 236 11.51 -4.23 -10.31
C LYS A 236 12.77 -3.90 -9.49
N ASN A 237 13.76 -3.29 -10.12
CA ASN A 237 15.04 -2.90 -9.52
C ASN A 237 15.00 -1.52 -8.82
N PHE A 238 13.83 -0.94 -8.61
CA PHE A 238 13.69 0.38 -7.97
C PHE A 238 14.44 0.49 -6.65
N SER A 239 14.39 -0.54 -5.79
CA SER A 239 15.10 -0.57 -4.51
C SER A 239 16.63 -0.55 -4.64
N GLU A 240 17.18 -0.91 -5.80
CA GLU A 240 18.62 -0.98 -6.08
C GLU A 240 19.14 0.32 -6.71
N VAL A 241 18.36 0.89 -7.65
CA VAL A 241 18.85 1.97 -8.52
C VAL A 241 18.09 3.29 -8.36
N SER A 242 16.95 3.28 -7.68
CA SER A 242 16.04 4.40 -7.47
C SER A 242 15.49 5.00 -8.78
N TRP A 243 14.58 5.96 -8.63
CA TRP A 243 14.05 6.76 -9.72
C TRP A 243 15.08 7.80 -10.20
N PRO A 244 15.20 8.13 -11.49
CA PRO A 244 14.47 7.58 -12.64
C PRO A 244 15.16 6.38 -13.31
N LYS A 245 16.21 5.83 -12.69
CA LYS A 245 17.01 4.75 -13.27
C LYS A 245 16.24 3.43 -13.35
N SER A 246 15.25 3.23 -12.49
CA SER A 246 14.36 2.06 -12.54
C SER A 246 13.42 2.08 -13.73
N GLY A 247 13.19 3.26 -14.31
CA GLY A 247 12.08 3.51 -15.23
C GLY A 247 10.74 3.60 -14.49
N GLU A 248 9.77 4.26 -15.13
CA GLU A 248 8.38 4.39 -14.70
C GLU A 248 7.49 4.42 -15.92
N ILE A 249 6.32 3.79 -15.84
CA ILE A 249 5.28 3.85 -16.88
C ILE A 249 3.98 4.22 -16.19
N ASP A 250 3.45 5.40 -16.51
CA ASP A 250 2.14 5.86 -16.06
C ASP A 250 1.10 5.41 -17.07
N ILE A 251 0.34 4.38 -16.70
CA ILE A 251 -0.74 3.83 -17.53
C ILE A 251 -1.86 4.87 -17.61
N MET A 252 -2.14 5.53 -16.49
CA MET A 252 -3.13 6.57 -16.35
C MET A 252 -2.72 7.54 -15.26
N GLU A 253 -2.77 8.81 -15.56
CA GLU A 253 -2.83 9.91 -14.61
C GLU A 253 -3.96 10.85 -14.98
N MET A 254 -4.61 11.43 -13.97
CA MET A 254 -5.57 12.51 -14.15
C MET A 254 -5.29 13.63 -13.15
N ILE A 255 -5.40 14.86 -13.58
CA ILE A 255 -5.27 16.02 -12.69
C ILE A 255 -6.66 16.65 -12.54
N GLY A 256 -7.22 16.57 -11.33
CA GLY A 256 -8.55 17.09 -11.05
C GLY A 256 -8.62 18.61 -10.95
N GLY A 257 -9.84 19.13 -11.07
CA GLY A 257 -10.16 20.56 -11.05
C GLY A 257 -10.00 21.26 -12.38
N ASN A 258 -10.70 22.39 -12.53
CA ASN A 258 -10.69 23.24 -13.72
C ASN A 258 -11.10 22.51 -15.03
N ASN A 259 -12.05 21.59 -14.95
CA ASN A 259 -12.56 20.74 -16.05
C ASN A 259 -11.48 19.82 -16.68
N ARG A 260 -10.45 19.44 -15.91
CA ARG A 260 -9.40 18.51 -16.38
C ARG A 260 -9.75 17.04 -16.17
N GLU A 261 -10.81 16.74 -15.43
CA GLU A 261 -11.33 15.40 -15.12
C GLU A 261 -11.74 14.59 -16.36
N ARG A 262 -11.68 15.21 -17.53
CA ARG A 262 -11.90 14.58 -18.84
C ARG A 262 -10.64 14.11 -19.53
N THR A 263 -9.47 14.44 -18.98
CA THR A 263 -8.19 14.21 -19.65
C THR A 263 -7.40 13.16 -18.94
N VAL A 264 -7.11 12.08 -19.65
CA VAL A 264 -6.15 11.06 -19.23
C VAL A 264 -4.78 11.41 -19.81
N HIS A 265 -3.75 11.22 -19.02
CA HIS A 265 -2.35 11.29 -19.40
C HIS A 265 -1.71 9.91 -19.31
N GLY A 266 -0.84 9.59 -20.27
CA GLY A 266 0.02 8.41 -20.24
C GLY A 266 1.45 8.85 -20.48
N THR A 267 2.39 8.40 -19.62
CA THR A 267 3.77 8.89 -19.63
C THR A 267 4.73 7.73 -19.41
N ALA A 268 5.94 7.84 -19.92
CA ALA A 268 7.06 7.01 -19.51
C ALA A 268 8.21 7.92 -19.06
N HIS A 269 8.88 7.54 -17.97
CA HIS A 269 10.04 8.23 -17.41
C HIS A 269 11.24 7.29 -17.35
N TRP A 270 12.43 7.83 -17.60
CA TRP A 270 13.69 7.09 -17.55
C TRP A 270 14.87 7.99 -17.21
N ASN A 271 16.00 7.38 -16.94
CA ASN A 271 17.26 8.12 -16.84
C ASN A 271 17.93 8.25 -18.22
N ASN A 272 18.13 9.46 -18.68
CA ASN A 272 18.80 9.73 -19.96
C ASN A 272 20.25 9.23 -19.89
N GLY A 273 20.64 8.37 -20.86
CA GLY A 273 21.94 7.68 -20.84
C GLY A 273 21.93 6.34 -20.07
N GLY A 274 20.76 5.92 -19.56
CA GLY A 274 20.55 4.59 -18.97
C GLY A 274 20.89 4.49 -17.48
N ILE A 275 20.89 3.25 -16.99
CA ILE A 275 20.98 2.93 -15.55
C ILE A 275 22.34 3.32 -14.92
N ASN A 276 23.41 3.29 -15.70
CA ASN A 276 24.77 3.59 -15.23
C ASN A 276 25.19 5.06 -15.40
N ALA A 277 24.33 5.87 -16.03
CA ALA A 277 24.59 7.30 -16.21
C ALA A 277 24.28 8.09 -14.94
N ASP A 278 24.78 9.33 -14.87
CA ASP A 278 24.40 10.28 -13.83
C ASP A 278 22.90 10.55 -13.85
N TYR A 279 22.37 11.10 -12.75
CA TYR A 279 20.96 11.45 -12.62
C TYR A 279 20.56 12.45 -13.70
N SER A 280 19.76 12.03 -14.63
CA SER A 280 19.29 12.84 -15.77
C SER A 280 17.89 12.38 -16.19
N PRO A 281 16.84 12.79 -15.45
CA PRO A 281 15.47 12.37 -15.72
C PRO A 281 15.00 12.87 -17.08
N ALA A 282 14.36 11.99 -17.83
CA ALA A 282 13.70 12.27 -19.08
C ALA A 282 12.31 11.64 -19.08
N TYR A 283 11.41 12.16 -19.89
CA TYR A 283 10.08 11.62 -20.05
C TYR A 283 9.54 11.84 -21.46
N TYR A 284 8.56 11.00 -21.82
CA TYR A 284 7.76 11.18 -23.02
C TYR A 284 6.33 10.77 -22.74
N GLY A 285 5.37 11.65 -23.02
CA GLY A 285 3.97 11.44 -22.68
C GLY A 285 3.00 12.00 -23.72
N GLY A 286 1.77 11.52 -23.64
CA GLY A 286 0.65 11.98 -24.42
C GLY A 286 -0.63 11.99 -23.61
N SER A 287 -1.68 12.58 -24.15
CA SER A 287 -2.95 12.69 -23.45
C SER A 287 -4.13 12.54 -24.38
N LYS A 288 -5.29 12.21 -23.81
CA LYS A 288 -6.57 12.21 -24.51
C LYS A 288 -7.63 12.88 -23.65
N THR A 289 -8.30 13.87 -24.23
CA THR A 289 -9.46 14.52 -23.61
C THR A 289 -10.74 13.95 -24.22
N LYS A 290 -11.68 13.53 -23.37
CA LYS A 290 -13.04 13.13 -23.80
C LYS A 290 -13.79 14.34 -24.34
N THR A 291 -14.48 14.16 -25.46
CA THR A 291 -15.23 15.20 -26.16
C THR A 291 -16.75 15.01 -26.11
N ASP A 292 -17.22 13.94 -25.45
CA ASP A 292 -18.63 13.60 -25.31
C ASP A 292 -19.34 14.38 -24.18
N GLY A 293 -18.61 15.24 -23.47
CA GLY A 293 -19.14 16.02 -22.35
C GLY A 293 -18.97 15.35 -20.99
N ASN A 294 -18.67 14.06 -20.94
CA ASN A 294 -18.53 13.29 -19.72
C ASN A 294 -17.09 13.37 -19.15
N THR A 295 -16.96 13.12 -17.85
CA THR A 295 -15.66 13.01 -17.16
C THR A 295 -15.18 11.56 -17.12
N LEU A 296 -14.01 11.33 -16.54
CA LEU A 296 -13.50 9.99 -16.25
C LEU A 296 -14.08 9.42 -14.92
N ALA A 297 -14.94 10.20 -14.25
CA ALA A 297 -15.62 9.83 -13.02
C ALA A 297 -17.09 9.44 -13.23
N ASP A 298 -17.68 9.73 -14.39
CA ASP A 298 -19.11 9.45 -14.65
C ASP A 298 -19.40 7.96 -14.71
N GLN A 299 -18.45 7.16 -15.20
CA GLN A 299 -18.58 5.71 -15.37
C GLN A 299 -17.21 5.03 -15.32
N PHE A 300 -17.20 3.70 -15.31
CA PHE A 300 -15.96 2.93 -15.40
C PHE A 300 -15.35 3.03 -16.82
N HIS A 301 -14.04 3.17 -16.83
CA HIS A 301 -13.20 3.15 -18.03
C HIS A 301 -12.12 2.08 -17.89
N VAL A 302 -11.59 1.63 -19.03
CA VAL A 302 -10.42 0.74 -19.06
C VAL A 302 -9.22 1.51 -19.56
N PHE A 303 -8.24 1.67 -18.68
CA PHE A 303 -6.95 2.27 -18.97
C PHE A 303 -5.95 1.15 -19.26
N SER A 304 -5.29 1.22 -20.41
CA SER A 304 -4.43 0.12 -20.82
C SER A 304 -3.13 0.59 -21.43
N ILE A 305 -2.11 -0.28 -21.30
CA ILE A 305 -0.92 -0.24 -22.13
C ILE A 305 -0.71 -1.55 -22.86
N VAL A 306 -0.10 -1.46 -24.02
CA VAL A 306 0.57 -2.58 -24.70
C VAL A 306 2.06 -2.26 -24.75
N TRP A 307 2.84 -3.03 -24.02
CA TRP A 307 4.27 -2.86 -23.92
C TRP A 307 4.98 -4.01 -24.64
N THR A 308 5.84 -3.65 -25.59
CA THR A 308 6.66 -4.58 -26.36
C THR A 308 8.15 -4.19 -26.26
N SER A 309 9.05 -4.93 -26.90
CA SER A 309 10.45 -4.54 -27.04
C SER A 309 10.65 -3.23 -27.82
N ASP A 310 9.68 -2.86 -28.66
CA ASP A 310 9.83 -1.78 -29.64
C ASP A 310 9.03 -0.54 -29.29
N SER A 311 7.98 -0.68 -28.45
CA SER A 311 7.07 0.41 -28.13
C SER A 311 6.27 0.21 -26.86
N ILE A 312 5.75 1.32 -26.31
CA ILE A 312 4.66 1.34 -25.36
C ILE A 312 3.50 2.09 -26.02
N ILE A 313 2.31 1.52 -25.98
CA ILE A 313 1.10 2.08 -26.60
C ILE A 313 0.04 2.21 -25.52
N TRP A 314 -0.56 3.39 -25.39
CA TRP A 314 -1.59 3.68 -24.40
C TRP A 314 -2.99 3.70 -25.02
N TYR A 315 -3.95 3.19 -24.28
CA TYR A 315 -5.36 3.10 -24.70
C TYR A 315 -6.28 3.60 -23.59
N LEU A 316 -7.36 4.27 -24.00
CA LEU A 316 -8.55 4.52 -23.19
C LEU A 316 -9.73 3.81 -23.85
N ASP A 317 -10.41 2.90 -23.12
CA ASP A 317 -11.54 2.10 -23.63
C ASP A 317 -11.21 1.38 -24.96
N ASN A 318 -10.03 0.77 -24.98
CA ASN A 318 -9.47 0.08 -26.15
C ASN A 318 -9.24 0.97 -27.40
N VAL A 319 -9.29 2.29 -27.25
CA VAL A 319 -8.94 3.25 -28.30
C VAL A 319 -7.56 3.81 -28.04
N GLN A 320 -6.62 3.54 -28.93
CA GLN A 320 -5.26 4.06 -28.85
C GLN A 320 -5.26 5.59 -28.85
N TYR A 321 -4.49 6.21 -27.97
CA TYR A 321 -4.30 7.66 -27.95
C TYR A 321 -2.84 8.12 -27.93
N HIS A 322 -1.92 7.26 -27.52
CA HIS A 322 -0.51 7.61 -27.48
C HIS A 322 0.36 6.40 -27.83
N ILE A 323 1.56 6.65 -28.34
CA ILE A 323 2.58 5.65 -28.62
C ILE A 323 3.97 6.26 -28.40
N MET A 324 4.85 5.49 -27.78
CA MET A 324 6.27 5.78 -27.63
C MET A 324 7.07 4.67 -28.29
N ALA A 325 7.95 4.99 -29.22
CA ALA A 325 8.95 4.04 -29.72
C ALA A 325 10.11 3.92 -28.71
N LEU A 326 10.59 2.70 -28.50
CA LEU A 326 11.69 2.41 -27.57
C LEU A 326 13.06 2.26 -28.28
N ASN A 327 13.10 2.46 -29.62
CA ASN A 327 14.29 2.32 -30.49
C ASN A 327 14.89 3.69 -30.79
#